data_1169ff4ec717daf34f816ffecf412474
#
_entry.id   1169ff4ec717daf34f816ffecf412474
#
_cell.length_a   1.000
_cell.length_b   1.000
_cell.length_c   1.000
_cell.angle_alpha   90.00
_cell.angle_beta   90.00
_cell.angle_gamma   90.00
#
_symmetry.space_group_name_H-M   'P 1'
#
loop_
_entity.id
_entity.type
_entity.pdbx_description
1 polymer ?
#
loop_
_entity_poly.entity_id
_entity_poly.type
_entity_poly.pdbx_seq_one_letter_code
_entity_poly.pdbx_strand_id
1 'polypeptide(L)'
;EANQKMLDELNQKTFEAEDLQHRLPAEIQTANKELLIACMDVCYKELTENTIVIEELDAWINAAREELKNRILAKQDREMRNTELYKYMHNLLGAKVVEIFDKNNHVWKGNVEENISK
;
A
#
# COMPACT_ATOMS: atom_id res chain seq x y z
N GLU A 1 34.74 56.98 -43.25
CA GLU A 1 34.03 57.08 -42.03
C GLU A 1 32.87 56.08 -41.93
N ALA A 2 32.05 55.92 -42.98
CA ALA A 2 30.98 54.95 -43.00
C ALA A 2 31.47 53.49 -42.92
N ASN A 3 32.64 53.24 -43.63
CA ASN A 3 33.26 51.91 -43.58
C ASN A 3 33.87 51.57 -42.22
N GLN A 4 34.43 52.55 -41.54
CA GLN A 4 34.95 52.37 -40.19
C GLN A 4 33.85 52.05 -39.21
N LYS A 5 32.73 52.74 -39.29
CA LYS A 5 31.57 52.51 -38.44
C LYS A 5 30.96 51.12 -38.64
N MET A 6 30.86 50.69 -39.92
CA MET A 6 30.39 49.32 -40.23
C MET A 6 31.35 48.26 -39.70
N LEU A 7 32.66 48.52 -39.80
CA LEU A 7 33.65 47.59 -39.27
C LEU A 7 33.57 47.45 -37.74
N ASP A 8 33.39 48.57 -37.06
CA ASP A 8 33.22 48.59 -35.60
C ASP A 8 31.96 47.83 -35.17
N GLU A 9 30.85 48.02 -35.90
CA GLU A 9 29.59 47.30 -35.63
C GLU A 9 29.77 45.81 -35.86
N LEU A 10 30.43 45.38 -36.91
CA LEU A 10 30.72 43.97 -37.21
C LEU A 10 31.63 43.36 -36.13
N ASN A 11 32.66 44.08 -35.73
CA ASN A 11 33.54 43.64 -34.65
C ASN A 11 32.80 43.48 -33.33
N GLN A 12 31.90 44.40 -33.05
CA GLN A 12 31.05 44.33 -31.83
C GLN A 12 30.13 43.11 -31.87
N LYS A 13 29.45 42.87 -33.00
CA LYS A 13 28.61 41.71 -33.18
C LYS A 13 29.36 40.39 -33.09
N THR A 14 30.57 40.35 -33.68
CA THR A 14 31.44 39.18 -33.61
C THR A 14 31.84 38.89 -32.16
N PHE A 15 32.20 39.91 -31.42
CA PHE A 15 32.56 39.79 -30.03
C PHE A 15 31.38 39.25 -29.20
N GLU A 16 30.18 39.81 -29.39
CA GLU A 16 28.97 39.37 -28.70
C GLU A 16 28.63 37.90 -29.04
N ALA A 17 28.77 37.50 -30.31
CA ALA A 17 28.54 36.12 -30.73
C ALA A 17 29.53 35.15 -30.08
N GLU A 18 30.81 35.52 -30.03
CA GLU A 18 31.85 34.72 -29.38
C GLU A 18 31.59 34.60 -27.88
N ASP A 19 31.23 35.70 -27.23
CA ASP A 19 30.87 35.72 -25.81
C ASP A 19 29.71 34.78 -25.53
N LEU A 20 28.66 34.82 -26.36
CA LEU A 20 27.50 33.92 -26.24
C LEU A 20 27.91 32.45 -26.43
N GLN A 21 28.80 32.14 -27.39
CA GLN A 21 29.29 30.79 -27.60
C GLN A 21 30.01 30.21 -26.39
N HIS A 22 30.74 31.06 -25.66
CA HIS A 22 31.42 30.65 -24.44
C HIS A 22 30.49 30.57 -23.25
N ARG A 23 29.51 31.46 -23.17
CA ARG A 23 28.62 31.58 -22.02
C ARG A 23 27.45 30.60 -22.03
N LEU A 24 26.84 30.35 -23.21
CA LEU A 24 25.66 29.51 -23.36
C LEU A 24 25.86 28.07 -22.84
N PRO A 25 26.94 27.36 -23.15
CA PRO A 25 27.13 26.01 -22.62
C PRO A 25 27.15 25.97 -21.10
N ALA A 26 27.77 26.96 -20.46
CA ALA A 26 27.84 27.07 -19.02
C ALA A 26 26.45 27.36 -18.40
N GLU A 27 25.67 28.25 -19.06
CA GLU A 27 24.31 28.56 -18.64
C GLU A 27 23.38 27.34 -18.77
N ILE A 28 23.48 26.60 -19.87
CA ILE A 28 22.74 25.37 -20.12
C ILE A 28 23.07 24.33 -19.04
N GLN A 29 24.36 24.15 -18.76
CA GLN A 29 24.80 23.21 -17.72
C GLN A 29 24.28 23.58 -16.36
N THR A 30 24.30 24.86 -15.99
CA THR A 30 23.77 25.36 -14.73
C THR A 30 22.27 25.13 -14.64
N ALA A 31 21.50 25.46 -15.70
CA ALA A 31 20.06 25.26 -15.77
C ALA A 31 19.69 23.78 -15.64
N ASN A 32 20.44 22.90 -16.34
CA ASN A 32 20.22 21.45 -16.23
C ASN A 32 20.49 20.93 -14.84
N LYS A 33 21.52 21.44 -14.18
CA LYS A 33 21.85 21.05 -12.80
C LYS A 33 20.77 21.50 -11.84
N GLU A 34 20.26 22.73 -11.97
CA GLU A 34 19.18 23.26 -11.15
C GLU A 34 17.88 22.46 -11.35
N LEU A 35 17.57 22.11 -12.60
CA LEU A 35 16.41 21.29 -12.91
C LEU A 35 16.54 19.90 -12.28
N LEU A 36 17.70 19.28 -12.37
CA LEU A 36 17.98 17.98 -11.77
C LEU A 36 17.79 18.02 -10.26
N ILE A 37 18.33 19.05 -9.60
CA ILE A 37 18.20 19.24 -8.15
C ILE A 37 16.72 19.39 -7.78
N ALA A 38 15.97 20.22 -8.52
CA ALA A 38 14.55 20.41 -8.27
C ALA A 38 13.76 19.10 -8.43
N CYS A 39 14.06 18.33 -9.47
CA CYS A 39 13.43 17.01 -9.68
C CYS A 39 13.75 16.05 -8.53
N MET A 40 14.99 16.03 -8.08
CA MET A 40 15.41 15.19 -6.96
C MET A 40 14.73 15.59 -5.66
N ASP A 41 14.58 16.88 -5.41
CA ASP A 41 13.88 17.37 -4.21
C ASP A 41 12.42 16.89 -4.19
N VAL A 42 11.73 16.98 -5.33
CA VAL A 42 10.34 16.49 -5.47
C VAL A 42 10.28 14.98 -5.25
N CYS A 43 11.20 14.23 -5.86
CA CYS A 43 11.26 12.77 -5.71
C CYS A 43 11.53 12.36 -4.26
N TYR A 44 12.47 13.01 -3.59
CA TYR A 44 12.77 12.70 -2.19
C TYR A 44 11.63 13.04 -1.26
N LYS A 45 10.91 14.12 -1.54
CA LYS A 45 9.71 14.47 -0.78
C LYS A 45 8.65 13.38 -0.90
N GLU A 46 8.40 12.91 -2.12
CA GLU A 46 7.44 11.83 -2.38
C GLU A 46 7.91 10.52 -1.73
N LEU A 47 9.19 10.18 -1.86
CA LEU A 47 9.77 9.01 -1.21
C LEU A 47 9.58 9.05 0.32
N THR A 48 9.80 10.20 0.92
CA THR A 48 9.63 10.39 2.37
C THR A 48 8.16 10.21 2.77
N GLU A 49 7.24 10.83 2.05
CA GLU A 49 5.81 10.71 2.29
C GLU A 49 5.36 9.26 2.14
N ASN A 50 5.81 8.59 1.07
CA ASN A 50 5.48 7.17 0.85
C ASN A 50 6.05 6.26 1.93
N THR A 51 7.25 6.53 2.41
CA THR A 51 7.87 5.76 3.48
C THR A 51 7.05 5.82 4.76
N ILE A 52 6.57 7.01 5.12
CA ILE A 52 5.71 7.20 6.29
C ILE A 52 4.41 6.40 6.14
N VAL A 53 3.76 6.48 4.97
CA VAL A 53 2.52 5.75 4.70
C VAL A 53 2.76 4.24 4.72
N ILE A 54 3.88 3.77 4.16
CA ILE A 54 4.25 2.35 4.17
C ILE A 54 4.43 1.85 5.61
N GLU A 55 5.09 2.61 6.46
CA GLU A 55 5.28 2.25 7.87
C GLU A 55 3.94 2.16 8.61
N GLU A 56 3.04 3.12 8.36
CA GLU A 56 1.70 3.11 8.94
C GLU A 56 0.88 1.90 8.46
N LEU A 57 0.96 1.59 7.16
CA LEU A 57 0.27 0.44 6.60
C LEU A 57 0.84 -0.88 7.14
N ASP A 58 2.15 -1.00 7.28
CA ASP A 58 2.78 -2.18 7.86
C ASP A 58 2.34 -2.40 9.31
N ALA A 59 2.27 -1.35 10.10
CA ALA A 59 1.79 -1.43 11.47
C ALA A 59 0.33 -1.89 11.52
N TRP A 60 -0.52 -1.34 10.65
CA TRP A 60 -1.92 -1.74 10.55
C TRP A 60 -2.07 -3.21 10.13
N ILE A 61 -1.31 -3.63 9.11
CA ILE A 61 -1.34 -5.01 8.61
C ILE A 61 -0.93 -5.98 9.72
N ASN A 62 0.13 -5.68 10.47
CA ASN A 62 0.58 -6.53 11.56
C ASN A 62 -0.47 -6.63 12.67
N ALA A 63 -1.08 -5.52 13.04
CA ALA A 63 -2.17 -5.50 14.03
C ALA A 63 -3.39 -6.29 13.55
N ALA A 64 -3.74 -6.15 12.27
CA ALA A 64 -4.85 -6.87 11.66
C ALA A 64 -4.59 -8.38 11.62
N ARG A 65 -3.37 -8.80 11.35
CA ARG A 65 -2.98 -10.22 11.38
C ARG A 65 -3.11 -10.82 12.77
N GLU A 66 -2.67 -10.11 13.79
CA GLU A 66 -2.81 -10.56 15.17
C GLU A 66 -4.27 -10.64 15.59
N GLU A 67 -5.07 -9.65 15.25
CA GLU A 67 -6.50 -9.65 15.53
C GLU A 67 -7.19 -10.80 14.80
N LEU A 68 -6.88 -11.03 13.53
CA LEU A 68 -7.42 -12.13 12.74
C LEU A 68 -7.08 -13.48 13.38
N LYS A 69 -5.83 -13.68 13.78
CA LYS A 69 -5.39 -14.89 14.48
C LYS A 69 -6.19 -15.14 15.75
N ASN A 70 -6.34 -14.10 16.56
CA ASN A 70 -7.08 -14.20 17.83
C ASN A 70 -8.56 -14.52 17.60
N ARG A 71 -9.16 -13.93 16.59
CA ARG A 71 -10.56 -14.18 16.23
C ARG A 71 -10.76 -15.59 15.69
N ILE A 72 -9.81 -16.09 14.88
CA ILE A 72 -9.85 -17.48 14.40
C ILE A 72 -9.78 -18.45 15.57
N LEU A 73 -8.88 -18.22 16.52
CA LEU A 73 -8.78 -19.07 17.72
C LEU A 73 -10.06 -19.04 18.55
N ALA A 74 -10.65 -17.86 18.75
CA ALA A 74 -11.91 -17.73 19.46
C ALA A 74 -13.04 -18.46 18.74
N LYS A 75 -13.10 -18.38 17.43
CA LYS A 75 -14.07 -19.10 16.60
C LYS A 75 -13.92 -20.60 16.77
N GLN A 76 -12.70 -21.11 16.67
CA GLN A 76 -12.42 -22.54 16.83
C GLN A 76 -12.81 -23.03 18.22
N ASP A 77 -12.53 -22.27 19.26
CA ASP A 77 -12.95 -22.62 20.63
C ASP A 77 -14.47 -22.74 20.73
N ARG A 78 -15.21 -21.82 20.12
CA ARG A 78 -16.68 -21.87 20.13
C ARG A 78 -17.22 -23.07 19.35
N GLU A 79 -16.59 -23.35 18.19
CA GLU A 79 -16.98 -24.51 17.38
C GLU A 79 -16.72 -25.83 18.11
N MET A 80 -15.58 -25.94 18.77
CA MET A 80 -15.24 -27.11 19.59
C MET A 80 -16.26 -27.27 20.75
N ARG A 81 -16.58 -26.16 21.40
CA ARG A 81 -17.57 -26.18 22.49
C ARG A 81 -18.95 -26.62 21.99
N ASN A 82 -19.35 -26.13 20.83
CA ASN A 82 -20.62 -26.54 20.21
C ASN A 82 -20.62 -28.03 19.88
N THR A 83 -19.52 -28.54 19.36
CA THR A 83 -19.36 -29.98 19.05
C THR A 83 -19.49 -30.83 20.35
N GLU A 84 -18.84 -30.41 21.42
CA GLU A 84 -18.93 -31.09 22.73
C GLU A 84 -20.34 -31.07 23.27
N LEU A 85 -20.99 -29.91 23.21
CA LEU A 85 -22.38 -29.77 23.68
C LEU A 85 -23.34 -30.64 22.86
N TYR A 86 -23.15 -30.68 21.56
CA TYR A 86 -23.95 -31.47 20.64
C TYR A 86 -23.82 -32.98 20.98
N LYS A 87 -22.58 -33.44 21.16
CA LYS A 87 -22.30 -34.83 21.58
C LYS A 87 -22.94 -35.14 22.93
N TYR A 88 -22.83 -34.22 23.88
CA TYR A 88 -23.45 -34.37 25.23
C TYR A 88 -24.97 -34.49 25.10
N MET A 89 -25.61 -33.64 24.30
CA MET A 89 -27.05 -33.67 24.05
C MET A 89 -27.48 -34.99 23.41
N HIS A 90 -26.75 -35.47 22.41
CA HIS A 90 -27.01 -36.78 21.77
C HIS A 90 -26.91 -37.94 22.78
N ASN A 91 -25.87 -37.91 23.60
CA ASN A 91 -25.70 -38.97 24.62
C ASN A 91 -26.75 -38.95 25.70
N LEU A 92 -27.20 -37.76 26.08
CA LEU A 92 -28.19 -37.61 27.16
C LEU A 92 -29.62 -37.86 26.68
N LEU A 93 -29.99 -37.28 25.54
CA LEU A 93 -31.38 -37.21 25.08
C LEU A 93 -31.71 -38.17 23.91
N GLY A 94 -30.66 -38.63 23.23
CA GLY A 94 -30.82 -39.44 22.02
C GLY A 94 -31.00 -38.59 20.76
N ALA A 95 -30.68 -39.20 19.60
CA ALA A 95 -30.64 -38.51 18.34
C ALA A 95 -31.98 -37.91 17.90
N LYS A 96 -33.08 -38.62 18.14
CA LYS A 96 -34.42 -38.15 17.74
C LYS A 96 -34.86 -36.91 18.46
N VAL A 97 -34.61 -36.83 19.78
CA VAL A 97 -34.97 -35.67 20.59
C VAL A 97 -34.12 -34.45 20.20
N VAL A 98 -32.82 -34.65 20.00
CA VAL A 98 -31.92 -33.58 19.55
C VAL A 98 -32.33 -33.06 18.18
N GLU A 99 -32.72 -33.93 17.25
CA GLU A 99 -33.23 -33.57 15.94
C GLU A 99 -34.45 -32.66 16.00
N ILE A 100 -35.39 -32.96 16.91
CA ILE A 100 -36.58 -32.13 17.12
C ILE A 100 -36.20 -30.75 17.67
N PHE A 101 -35.29 -30.67 18.62
CA PHE A 101 -34.81 -29.40 19.17
C PHE A 101 -34.03 -28.59 18.12
N ASP A 102 -33.22 -29.23 17.29
CA ASP A 102 -32.49 -28.56 16.21
C ASP A 102 -33.44 -27.93 15.19
N LYS A 103 -34.51 -28.60 14.81
CA LYS A 103 -35.52 -28.05 13.90
C LYS A 103 -36.19 -26.81 14.46
N ASN A 104 -36.35 -26.72 15.78
CA ASN A 104 -37.01 -25.60 16.44
C ASN A 104 -36.07 -24.42 16.66
N ASN A 105 -34.78 -24.66 16.89
CA ASN A 105 -33.82 -23.63 17.29
C ASN A 105 -32.90 -23.13 16.22
N HIS A 106 -32.54 -23.95 15.23
CA HIS A 106 -31.72 -23.60 14.05
C HIS A 106 -30.49 -22.72 14.34
N VAL A 107 -29.86 -22.89 15.48
CA VAL A 107 -28.83 -21.97 15.99
C VAL A 107 -27.46 -22.29 15.39
N TRP A 108 -27.15 -23.56 15.19
CA TRP A 108 -25.82 -23.97 14.74
C TRP A 108 -25.91 -25.00 13.63
N LYS A 109 -25.30 -24.67 12.48
CA LYS A 109 -25.27 -25.55 11.32
C LYS A 109 -23.85 -26.06 10.96
N GLY A 110 -22.92 -26.04 11.93
CA GLY A 110 -21.54 -26.41 11.69
C GLY A 110 -21.35 -27.82 11.11
N ASN A 111 -20.41 -28.58 11.63
CA ASN A 111 -20.02 -29.91 11.12
C ASN A 111 -21.07 -31.01 11.37
N VAL A 112 -22.27 -30.64 11.76
CA VAL A 112 -23.37 -31.59 12.09
C VAL A 112 -23.77 -32.40 10.83
N GLU A 113 -23.86 -31.75 9.70
CA GLU A 113 -24.24 -32.41 8.45
C GLU A 113 -23.20 -33.44 8.01
N GLU A 114 -21.93 -33.16 8.20
CA GLU A 114 -20.84 -34.10 7.92
C GLU A 114 -20.88 -35.31 8.84
N ASN A 115 -21.25 -35.11 10.11
CA ASN A 115 -21.33 -36.19 11.10
C ASN A 115 -22.59 -37.06 10.92
N ILE A 116 -23.64 -36.52 10.33
CA ILE A 116 -24.89 -37.26 10.07
C ILE A 116 -24.79 -38.12 8.81
N SER A 117 -24.02 -37.67 7.80
CA SER A 117 -23.82 -38.41 6.55
C SER A 117 -22.80 -39.55 6.68
N LYS A 118 -22.17 -39.68 7.81
CA LYS A 118 -21.28 -40.79 8.15
C LYS A 118 -21.98 -41.77 9.11
#